data_9741386c88f3ebcdbd5b05647f4ea02c
#
_entry.id   9741386c88f3ebcdbd5b05647f4ea02c
#
_cell.length_a   1.000
_cell.length_b   1.000
_cell.length_c   1.000
_cell.angle_alpha   90.00
_cell.angle_beta   90.00
_cell.angle_gamma   90.00
#
_symmetry.space_group_name_H-M   'P 1'
#
loop_
_entity.id
_entity.type
_entity.pdbx_description
1 polymer ?
#
loop_
_entity_poly.entity_id
_entity_poly.type
_entity_poly.pdbx_seq_one_letter_code
_entity_poly.pdbx_strand_id
1 'polypeptide(L)'
;MEREYDIIVWGASGFTGRLVVDYMAEHQTNSNLKWAVAGRNPQKLQQILAGRDIPVLTADSGDEESISALVQQARVILTTVGPYARYGSSLVAACAKHGTHYCDLTGEVHWMREMITAHQEEAKSTGARIVHTCGFDSIPSDLGVYFLQKHMLKTHGVPARQIKYRPRAFSGGFSGGTIDSMIAMMENAENDPQVLEIGKDPYALNFIGRGPDSNDVDTAFFDEDFDAWIAPFIMAQINTRVVRRTNELLEFKYGKDFRYDEGTLISKGSGGFIGANIAAIGMKASNSLSGFKPTRQFLQKFLPKPGEGPSEETIQ
;
A
#
# COMPACT_ATOMS: atom_id res chain seq x y z
N MET A 1 4.58 23.66 17.92
CA MET A 1 3.28 23.62 18.62
C MET A 1 3.13 22.25 19.25
N GLU A 2 2.62 22.17 20.45
CA GLU A 2 2.28 20.89 21.09
C GLU A 2 1.05 20.30 20.36
N ARG A 3 1.14 19.03 19.96
CA ARG A 3 0.03 18.32 19.29
C ARG A 3 -0.81 17.62 20.35
N GLU A 4 -2.12 17.67 20.21
CA GLU A 4 -3.05 17.07 21.19
C GLU A 4 -2.98 15.53 21.16
N TYR A 5 -2.80 14.95 19.94
CA TYR A 5 -2.74 13.52 19.73
C TYR A 5 -1.40 13.11 19.10
N ASP A 6 -0.89 11.96 19.53
CA ASP A 6 0.25 11.32 18.85
C ASP A 6 -0.20 10.71 17.53
N ILE A 7 -1.39 10.05 17.50
CA ILE A 7 -1.95 9.43 16.29
C ILE A 7 -3.44 9.79 16.16
N ILE A 8 -3.86 10.13 14.94
CA ILE A 8 -5.27 10.13 14.56
C ILE A 8 -5.48 9.07 13.49
N VAL A 9 -6.41 8.14 13.73
CA VAL A 9 -6.83 7.11 12.77
C VAL A 9 -7.99 7.67 11.94
N TRP A 10 -7.72 8.02 10.67
CA TRP A 10 -8.71 8.47 9.73
C TRP A 10 -9.27 7.31 8.92
N GLY A 11 -10.60 7.20 8.87
CA GLY A 11 -11.30 6.11 8.19
C GLY A 11 -11.59 4.92 9.10
N ALA A 12 -11.58 5.14 10.40
CA ALA A 12 -11.86 4.13 11.43
C ALA A 12 -13.18 3.36 11.21
N SER A 13 -14.15 3.92 10.47
CA SER A 13 -15.42 3.26 10.16
C SER A 13 -15.39 2.29 8.96
N GLY A 14 -14.30 2.24 8.22
CA GLY A 14 -14.07 1.28 7.16
C GLY A 14 -13.69 -0.11 7.68
N PHE A 15 -13.64 -1.12 6.79
CA PHE A 15 -13.25 -2.48 7.17
C PHE A 15 -11.87 -2.51 7.84
N THR A 16 -10.84 -2.07 7.14
CA THR A 16 -9.46 -2.06 7.67
C THR A 16 -9.31 -1.09 8.85
N GLY A 17 -10.01 0.06 8.79
CA GLY A 17 -9.97 1.04 9.88
C GLY A 17 -10.47 0.46 11.22
N ARG A 18 -11.51 -0.39 11.20
CA ARG A 18 -11.99 -1.10 12.40
C ARG A 18 -10.92 -2.04 12.97
N LEU A 19 -10.25 -2.81 12.12
CA LEU A 19 -9.16 -3.69 12.55
C LEU A 19 -8.01 -2.89 13.19
N VAL A 20 -7.67 -1.73 12.64
CA VAL A 20 -6.67 -0.83 13.23
C VAL A 20 -7.12 -0.31 14.59
N VAL A 21 -8.39 0.10 14.72
CA VAL A 21 -8.95 0.58 16.01
C VAL A 21 -8.94 -0.51 17.04
N ASP A 22 -9.36 -1.73 16.69
CA ASP A 22 -9.38 -2.88 17.61
C ASP A 22 -7.95 -3.24 18.06
N TYR A 23 -7.01 -3.32 17.12
CA TYR A 23 -5.60 -3.58 17.44
C TYR A 23 -5.01 -2.51 18.38
N MET A 24 -5.23 -1.23 18.10
CA MET A 24 -4.74 -0.14 18.93
C MET A 24 -5.38 -0.16 20.32
N ALA A 25 -6.68 -0.39 20.40
CA ALA A 25 -7.38 -0.46 21.68
C ALA A 25 -6.87 -1.62 22.56
N GLU A 26 -6.54 -2.75 21.97
CA GLU A 26 -6.04 -3.92 22.69
C GLU A 26 -4.58 -3.77 23.13
N HIS A 27 -3.72 -3.22 22.27
CA HIS A 27 -2.27 -3.22 22.47
C HIS A 27 -1.72 -1.92 23.07
N GLN A 28 -2.49 -0.82 23.05
CA GLN A 28 -2.07 0.48 23.56
C GLN A 28 -2.68 0.88 24.92
N THR A 29 -3.42 0.00 25.57
CA THR A 29 -4.07 0.24 26.87
C THR A 29 -3.10 0.64 27.99
N ASN A 30 -1.86 0.20 27.93
CA ASN A 30 -0.82 0.49 28.92
C ASN A 30 0.22 1.51 28.43
N SER A 31 0.01 2.14 27.29
CA SER A 31 0.90 3.17 26.73
C SER A 31 0.40 4.57 27.09
N ASN A 32 1.33 5.53 27.19
CA ASN A 32 0.99 6.96 27.30
C ASN A 32 0.60 7.57 25.94
N LEU A 33 0.31 6.74 24.94
CA LEU A 33 -0.01 7.17 23.60
C LEU A 33 -1.40 7.82 23.57
N LYS A 34 -1.45 9.09 23.20
CA LYS A 34 -2.70 9.83 23.01
C LYS A 34 -3.17 9.64 21.57
N TRP A 35 -4.28 8.97 21.37
CA TRP A 35 -4.82 8.76 20.03
C TRP A 35 -6.32 8.98 19.93
N ALA A 36 -6.79 9.28 18.72
CA ALA A 36 -8.19 9.55 18.42
C ALA A 36 -8.58 8.86 17.10
N VAL A 37 -9.88 8.74 16.87
CA VAL A 37 -10.44 8.34 15.58
C VAL A 37 -11.06 9.50 14.87
N ALA A 38 -11.00 9.52 13.54
CA ALA A 38 -11.61 10.58 12.75
C ALA A 38 -12.38 10.05 11.54
N GLY A 39 -13.42 10.81 11.14
CA GLY A 39 -14.23 10.51 9.97
C GLY A 39 -15.43 11.44 9.84
N ARG A 40 -16.21 11.27 8.77
CA ARG A 40 -17.34 12.14 8.43
C ARG A 40 -18.59 11.97 9.32
N ASN A 41 -18.76 10.79 9.88
CA ASN A 41 -19.96 10.43 10.64
C ASN A 41 -19.61 10.04 12.08
N PRO A 42 -19.74 10.96 13.04
CA PRO A 42 -19.38 10.71 14.45
C PRO A 42 -20.26 9.62 15.10
N GLN A 43 -21.52 9.49 14.72
CA GLN A 43 -22.41 8.47 15.27
C GLN A 43 -21.92 7.06 14.87
N LYS A 44 -21.52 6.88 13.60
CA LYS A 44 -20.95 5.63 13.11
C LYS A 44 -19.62 5.29 13.80
N LEU A 45 -18.79 6.30 14.08
CA LEU A 45 -17.54 6.11 14.81
C LEU A 45 -17.81 5.68 16.26
N GLN A 46 -18.73 6.32 16.95
CA GLN A 46 -19.13 5.94 18.31
C GLN A 46 -19.67 4.50 18.39
N GLN A 47 -20.47 4.09 17.40
CA GLN A 47 -20.95 2.70 17.32
C GLN A 47 -19.81 1.68 17.23
N ILE A 48 -18.78 2.00 16.42
CA ILE A 48 -17.60 1.12 16.22
C ILE A 48 -16.75 1.06 17.49
N LEU A 49 -16.65 2.14 18.22
CA LEU A 49 -15.90 2.19 19.47
C LEU A 49 -16.56 1.35 20.57
N ALA A 50 -17.83 1.01 20.44
CA ALA A 50 -18.56 0.11 21.37
C ALA A 50 -18.38 0.48 22.84
N GLY A 51 -18.40 1.77 23.18
CA GLY A 51 -18.23 2.27 24.55
C GLY A 51 -16.79 2.46 25.02
N ARG A 52 -15.81 2.22 24.17
CA ARG A 52 -14.39 2.55 24.47
C ARG A 52 -14.22 4.07 24.58
N ASP A 53 -13.48 4.51 25.60
CA ASP A 53 -13.17 5.94 25.84
C ASP A 53 -12.06 6.43 24.89
N ILE A 54 -12.39 6.56 23.61
CA ILE A 54 -11.49 7.03 22.55
C ILE A 54 -12.12 8.29 21.93
N PRO A 55 -11.38 9.41 21.87
CA PRO A 55 -11.89 10.64 21.28
C PRO A 55 -12.31 10.47 19.82
N VAL A 56 -13.43 11.10 19.44
CA VAL A 56 -13.98 11.08 18.09
C VAL A 56 -13.89 12.49 17.51
N LEU A 57 -13.17 12.61 16.41
CA LEU A 57 -13.01 13.86 15.66
C LEU A 57 -13.81 13.79 14.36
N THR A 58 -14.37 14.93 13.95
CA THR A 58 -15.12 15.00 12.70
C THR A 58 -14.32 15.78 11.67
N ALA A 59 -14.14 15.18 10.49
CA ALA A 59 -13.55 15.83 9.34
C ALA A 59 -14.07 15.22 8.04
N ASP A 60 -14.09 16.00 6.97
CA ASP A 60 -14.50 15.58 5.62
C ASP A 60 -13.35 15.76 4.63
N SER A 61 -13.08 14.73 3.82
CA SER A 61 -12.04 14.75 2.78
C SER A 61 -12.31 15.78 1.67
N GLY A 62 -13.55 16.24 1.52
CA GLY A 62 -13.95 17.29 0.59
C GLY A 62 -13.85 18.70 1.16
N ASP A 63 -13.47 18.87 2.44
CA ASP A 63 -13.38 20.16 3.12
C ASP A 63 -11.93 20.39 3.60
N GLU A 64 -11.21 21.26 2.89
CA GLU A 64 -9.80 21.55 3.18
C GLU A 64 -9.59 22.22 4.54
N GLU A 65 -10.52 23.03 5.03
CA GLU A 65 -10.42 23.66 6.34
C GLU A 65 -10.54 22.61 7.44
N SER A 66 -11.49 21.69 7.29
CA SER A 66 -11.69 20.56 8.19
C SER A 66 -10.46 19.65 8.24
N ILE A 67 -9.88 19.34 7.07
CA ILE A 67 -8.63 18.57 6.96
C ILE A 67 -7.48 19.31 7.66
N SER A 68 -7.30 20.60 7.37
CA SER A 68 -6.24 21.41 7.96
C SER A 68 -6.35 21.47 9.48
N ALA A 69 -7.57 21.66 10.02
CA ALA A 69 -7.82 21.65 11.45
C ALA A 69 -7.50 20.29 12.09
N LEU A 70 -7.81 19.17 11.40
CA LEU A 70 -7.54 17.83 11.89
C LEU A 70 -6.03 17.54 11.97
N VAL A 71 -5.29 17.79 10.88
CA VAL A 71 -3.87 17.43 10.82
C VAL A 71 -3.03 18.24 11.81
N GLN A 72 -3.46 19.44 12.18
CA GLN A 72 -2.76 20.26 13.16
C GLN A 72 -2.90 19.73 14.60
N GLN A 73 -3.84 18.85 14.89
CA GLN A 73 -4.03 18.22 16.20
C GLN A 73 -3.15 16.97 16.38
N ALA A 74 -2.64 16.37 15.30
CA ALA A 74 -1.91 15.11 15.35
C ALA A 74 -0.42 15.24 15.06
N ARG A 75 0.39 14.38 15.68
CA ARG A 75 1.77 14.13 15.24
C ARG A 75 1.80 13.25 14.00
N VAL A 76 0.91 12.24 13.95
CA VAL A 76 0.78 11.29 12.83
C VAL A 76 -0.69 11.15 12.44
N ILE A 77 -0.99 11.23 11.15
CA ILE A 77 -2.24 10.76 10.59
C ILE A 77 -2.00 9.37 9.99
N LEU A 78 -2.74 8.38 10.49
CA LEU A 78 -2.87 7.06 9.90
C LEU A 78 -4.19 7.00 9.15
N THR A 79 -4.16 6.82 7.84
CA THR A 79 -5.37 6.78 7.04
C THR A 79 -5.60 5.44 6.34
N THR A 80 -6.86 4.98 6.40
CA THR A 80 -7.35 3.82 5.66
C THR A 80 -8.45 4.20 4.66
N VAL A 81 -8.56 5.50 4.34
CA VAL A 81 -9.59 6.02 3.42
C VAL A 81 -9.07 5.98 1.99
N GLY A 82 -9.52 4.99 1.25
CA GLY A 82 -9.32 4.86 -0.20
C GLY A 82 -10.66 5.04 -0.97
N PRO A 83 -10.64 5.12 -2.29
CA PRO A 83 -9.48 5.30 -3.18
C PRO A 83 -8.68 6.57 -2.91
N TYR A 84 -7.36 6.46 -2.80
CA TYR A 84 -6.51 7.57 -2.38
C TYR A 84 -6.40 8.67 -3.43
N ALA A 85 -6.41 8.33 -4.71
CA ALA A 85 -6.47 9.31 -5.79
C ALA A 85 -7.73 10.20 -5.75
N ARG A 86 -8.82 9.72 -5.09
CA ARG A 86 -10.05 10.51 -4.95
C ARG A 86 -10.09 11.32 -3.65
N TYR A 87 -9.55 10.78 -2.55
CA TYR A 87 -9.78 11.31 -1.21
C TYR A 87 -8.51 11.65 -0.43
N GLY A 88 -7.33 11.28 -0.93
CA GLY A 88 -6.06 11.37 -0.19
C GLY A 88 -5.26 12.64 -0.44
N SER A 89 -5.40 13.28 -1.62
CA SER A 89 -4.49 14.34 -2.06
C SER A 89 -4.49 15.55 -1.13
N SER A 90 -5.67 16.07 -0.75
CA SER A 90 -5.77 17.20 0.19
C SER A 90 -5.22 16.88 1.57
N LEU A 91 -5.34 15.61 2.02
CA LEU A 91 -4.79 15.16 3.29
C LEU A 91 -3.26 15.13 3.28
N VAL A 92 -2.66 14.59 2.21
CA VAL A 92 -1.19 14.59 2.02
C VAL A 92 -0.66 16.03 1.96
N ALA A 93 -1.31 16.89 1.18
CA ALA A 93 -0.95 18.31 1.08
C ALA A 93 -0.97 19.00 2.45
N ALA A 94 -2.05 18.82 3.22
CA ALA A 94 -2.17 19.40 4.55
C ALA A 94 -1.11 18.86 5.52
N CYS A 95 -0.83 17.55 5.50
CA CYS A 95 0.22 16.94 6.30
C CYS A 95 1.60 17.51 5.96
N ALA A 96 1.94 17.64 4.68
CA ALA A 96 3.18 18.24 4.22
C ALA A 96 3.31 19.68 4.69
N LYS A 97 2.25 20.49 4.50
CA LYS A 97 2.20 21.92 4.89
C LYS A 97 2.36 22.15 6.39
N HIS A 98 1.73 21.33 7.22
CA HIS A 98 1.70 21.53 8.67
C HIS A 98 2.74 20.74 9.45
N GLY A 99 3.66 20.01 8.77
CA GLY A 99 4.69 19.22 9.42
C GLY A 99 4.14 18.00 10.18
N THR A 100 2.95 17.53 9.79
CA THR A 100 2.31 16.34 10.37
C THR A 100 2.77 15.10 9.61
N HIS A 101 3.16 14.06 10.32
CA HIS A 101 3.53 12.80 9.70
C HIS A 101 2.28 12.08 9.16
N TYR A 102 2.47 11.29 8.12
CA TYR A 102 1.39 10.62 7.41
C TYR A 102 1.77 9.18 7.08
N CYS A 103 0.84 8.26 7.23
CA CYS A 103 0.96 6.92 6.68
C CYS A 103 -0.39 6.40 6.15
N ASP A 104 -0.32 5.62 5.07
CA ASP A 104 -1.45 4.99 4.42
C ASP A 104 -1.14 3.53 4.03
N LEU A 105 -2.08 2.89 3.35
CA LEU A 105 -1.93 1.55 2.80
C LEU A 105 -2.29 1.51 1.29
N THR A 106 -2.00 2.61 0.58
CA THR A 106 -2.30 2.72 -0.85
C THR A 106 -1.51 1.73 -1.70
N GLY A 107 -2.13 1.25 -2.79
CA GLY A 107 -1.47 0.55 -3.88
C GLY A 107 -1.46 1.34 -5.19
N GLU A 108 -1.83 2.63 -5.15
CA GLU A 108 -2.04 3.47 -6.33
C GLU A 108 -0.74 4.18 -6.74
N VAL A 109 0.15 3.48 -7.46
CA VAL A 109 1.52 3.94 -7.82
C VAL A 109 1.52 5.29 -8.53
N HIS A 110 0.57 5.54 -9.45
CA HIS A 110 0.44 6.81 -10.16
C HIS A 110 0.18 7.96 -9.19
N TRP A 111 -0.75 7.77 -8.24
CA TRP A 111 -1.08 8.76 -7.24
C TRP A 111 0.09 9.00 -6.27
N MET A 112 0.79 7.94 -5.84
CA MET A 112 2.00 8.11 -5.01
C MET A 112 3.04 8.97 -5.71
N ARG A 113 3.29 8.72 -7.03
CA ARG A 113 4.21 9.53 -7.82
C ARG A 113 3.79 10.99 -7.87
N GLU A 114 2.50 11.25 -8.06
CA GLU A 114 1.93 12.60 -8.06
C GLU A 114 2.17 13.30 -6.71
N MET A 115 1.83 12.65 -5.60
CA MET A 115 1.99 13.20 -4.25
C MET A 115 3.46 13.46 -3.91
N ILE A 116 4.37 12.56 -4.26
CA ILE A 116 5.80 12.77 -4.08
C ILE A 116 6.27 13.99 -4.90
N THR A 117 5.87 14.07 -6.17
CA THR A 117 6.25 15.18 -7.05
C THR A 117 5.75 16.52 -6.50
N ALA A 118 4.52 16.58 -6.03
CA ALA A 118 3.89 17.81 -5.59
C ALA A 118 4.37 18.28 -4.21
N HIS A 119 4.63 17.37 -3.28
CA HIS A 119 4.75 17.72 -1.85
C HIS A 119 6.07 17.34 -1.19
N GLN A 120 7.02 16.70 -1.89
CA GLN A 120 8.28 16.25 -1.27
C GLN A 120 9.11 17.39 -0.70
N GLU A 121 9.24 18.51 -1.42
CA GLU A 121 10.06 19.63 -0.98
C GLU A 121 9.41 20.38 0.21
N GLU A 122 8.08 20.53 0.17
CA GLU A 122 7.35 21.10 1.30
C GLU A 122 7.45 20.22 2.53
N ALA A 123 7.25 18.90 2.40
CA ALA A 123 7.39 17.94 3.49
C ALA A 123 8.81 17.95 4.10
N LYS A 124 9.86 18.05 3.27
CA LYS A 124 11.24 18.21 3.76
C LYS A 124 11.40 19.50 4.57
N SER A 125 10.86 20.60 4.10
CA SER A 125 11.01 21.92 4.76
C SER A 125 10.30 21.98 6.10
N THR A 126 9.16 21.30 6.25
CA THR A 126 8.36 21.26 7.48
C THR A 126 8.76 20.12 8.42
N GLY A 127 9.54 19.14 7.92
CA GLY A 127 9.91 17.92 8.64
C GLY A 127 8.84 16.84 8.65
N ALA A 128 7.78 16.99 7.85
CA ALA A 128 6.78 15.95 7.68
C ALA A 128 7.37 14.68 7.05
N ARG A 129 7.00 13.52 7.58
CA ARG A 129 7.33 12.21 7.00
C ARG A 129 6.07 11.66 6.37
N ILE A 130 6.04 11.61 5.04
CA ILE A 130 4.93 11.06 4.26
C ILE A 130 5.34 9.66 3.80
N VAL A 131 4.68 8.63 4.33
CA VAL A 131 5.02 7.22 4.04
C VAL A 131 3.80 6.51 3.49
N HIS A 132 3.86 6.15 2.23
CA HIS A 132 2.83 5.38 1.55
C HIS A 132 3.03 3.87 1.75
N THR A 133 2.00 3.07 1.44
CA THR A 133 2.07 1.59 1.39
C THR A 133 2.48 0.92 2.69
N CYS A 134 2.04 1.44 3.85
CA CYS A 134 2.32 0.87 5.16
C CYS A 134 1.43 -0.34 5.51
N GLY A 135 0.73 -0.93 4.54
CA GLY A 135 -0.08 -2.12 4.72
C GLY A 135 0.74 -3.41 4.66
N PHE A 136 0.13 -4.51 5.10
CA PHE A 136 0.72 -5.86 5.06
C PHE A 136 1.17 -6.25 3.64
N ASP A 137 0.48 -5.78 2.61
CA ASP A 137 0.77 -6.14 1.22
C ASP A 137 2.18 -5.72 0.77
N SER A 138 2.76 -4.65 1.34
CA SER A 138 4.05 -4.09 0.92
C SER A 138 5.12 -4.11 2.02
N ILE A 139 4.72 -4.02 3.29
CA ILE A 139 5.67 -3.98 4.42
C ILE A 139 6.60 -5.21 4.49
N PRO A 140 6.12 -6.47 4.32
CA PRO A 140 7.03 -7.62 4.32
C PRO A 140 8.05 -7.59 3.20
N SER A 141 7.69 -7.06 2.02
CA SER A 141 8.60 -6.91 0.89
C SER A 141 9.67 -5.88 1.18
N ASP A 142 9.31 -4.66 1.56
CA ASP A 142 10.24 -3.56 1.75
C ASP A 142 11.12 -3.75 3.01
N LEU A 143 10.50 -3.96 4.17
CA LEU A 143 11.25 -4.15 5.41
C LEU A 143 11.98 -5.50 5.43
N GLY A 144 11.47 -6.53 4.74
CA GLY A 144 12.17 -7.81 4.56
C GLY A 144 13.47 -7.64 3.79
N VAL A 145 13.43 -6.89 2.68
CA VAL A 145 14.63 -6.53 1.91
C VAL A 145 15.58 -5.69 2.75
N TYR A 146 15.10 -4.66 3.43
CA TYR A 146 15.93 -3.83 4.31
C TYR A 146 16.61 -4.65 5.40
N PHE A 147 15.88 -5.54 6.06
CA PHE A 147 16.41 -6.42 7.11
C PHE A 147 17.51 -7.35 6.55
N LEU A 148 17.24 -7.98 5.40
CA LEU A 148 18.21 -8.86 4.75
C LEU A 148 19.47 -8.11 4.30
N GLN A 149 19.32 -6.93 3.69
CA GLN A 149 20.44 -6.10 3.28
C GLN A 149 21.28 -5.63 4.46
N LYS A 150 20.64 -5.25 5.56
CA LYS A 150 21.34 -4.88 6.80
C LYS A 150 22.13 -6.08 7.37
N HIS A 151 21.54 -7.29 7.31
CA HIS A 151 22.24 -8.51 7.72
C HIS A 151 23.44 -8.82 6.83
N MET A 152 23.28 -8.74 5.52
CA MET A 152 24.36 -8.97 4.55
C MET A 152 25.53 -8.01 4.76
N LEU A 153 25.25 -6.72 4.89
CA LEU A 153 26.27 -5.71 5.17
C LEU A 153 26.99 -5.97 6.49
N LYS A 154 26.26 -6.34 7.54
CA LYS A 154 26.85 -6.62 8.86
C LYS A 154 27.73 -7.87 8.85
N THR A 155 27.28 -8.93 8.16
CA THR A 155 27.92 -10.27 8.23
C THR A 155 28.99 -10.45 7.16
N HIS A 156 28.76 -9.90 5.96
CA HIS A 156 29.62 -10.14 4.79
C HIS A 156 30.32 -8.87 4.27
N GLY A 157 29.99 -7.68 4.80
CA GLY A 157 30.56 -6.40 4.38
C GLY A 157 30.10 -5.90 3.03
N VAL A 158 29.19 -6.63 2.35
CA VAL A 158 28.64 -6.30 1.02
C VAL A 158 27.14 -6.54 1.01
N PRO A 159 26.37 -5.74 0.24
CA PRO A 159 24.94 -5.98 0.07
C PRO A 159 24.69 -7.18 -0.87
N ALA A 160 23.53 -7.79 -0.74
CA ALA A 160 23.02 -8.74 -1.74
C ALA A 160 22.70 -8.00 -3.04
N ARG A 161 23.25 -8.45 -4.17
CA ARG A 161 23.00 -7.85 -5.48
C ARG A 161 21.64 -8.19 -6.06
N GLN A 162 21.09 -9.34 -5.65
CA GLN A 162 19.78 -9.81 -6.07
C GLN A 162 19.02 -10.38 -4.89
N ILE A 163 17.76 -10.00 -4.78
CA ILE A 163 16.80 -10.58 -3.82
C ILE A 163 15.54 -10.97 -4.59
N LYS A 164 15.08 -12.20 -4.35
CA LYS A 164 13.87 -12.77 -4.95
C LYS A 164 12.85 -13.02 -3.84
N TYR A 165 11.68 -12.39 -3.91
CA TYR A 165 10.58 -12.64 -2.98
C TYR A 165 9.62 -13.66 -3.57
N ARG A 166 9.38 -14.77 -2.85
CA ARG A 166 8.59 -15.91 -3.34
C ARG A 166 7.55 -16.33 -2.31
N PRO A 167 6.38 -15.63 -2.23
CA PRO A 167 5.29 -16.09 -1.38
C PRO A 167 4.79 -17.46 -1.85
N ARG A 168 4.50 -18.35 -0.89
CA ARG A 168 4.08 -19.74 -1.14
C ARG A 168 2.59 -19.98 -0.94
N ALA A 169 1.98 -19.20 -0.06
CA ALA A 169 0.58 -19.35 0.28
C ALA A 169 -0.02 -18.00 0.66
N PHE A 170 -1.25 -17.82 0.29
CA PHE A 170 -2.10 -16.71 0.71
C PHE A 170 -3.36 -17.27 1.34
N SER A 171 -3.79 -16.66 2.44
CA SER A 171 -5.09 -16.88 3.03
C SER A 171 -5.80 -15.53 3.11
N GLY A 172 -7.08 -15.49 2.81
CA GLY A 172 -7.88 -14.27 2.84
C GLY A 172 -8.43 -13.87 1.48
N GLY A 173 -8.93 -12.64 1.39
CA GLY A 173 -9.52 -12.05 0.20
C GLY A 173 -9.35 -10.54 0.17
N PHE A 174 -9.78 -9.91 -0.90
CA PHE A 174 -9.74 -8.46 -1.01
C PHE A 174 -10.87 -7.82 -0.19
N SER A 175 -10.55 -6.72 0.49
CA SER A 175 -11.57 -5.85 1.08
C SER A 175 -12.28 -5.04 -0.01
N GLY A 176 -13.50 -4.57 0.28
CA GLY A 176 -14.23 -3.70 -0.62
C GLY A 176 -13.47 -2.40 -0.94
N GLY A 177 -12.66 -1.89 -0.01
CA GLY A 177 -11.78 -0.74 -0.25
C GLY A 177 -10.69 -1.04 -1.29
N THR A 178 -10.07 -2.22 -1.25
CA THR A 178 -9.09 -2.67 -2.25
C THR A 178 -9.72 -2.76 -3.64
N ILE A 179 -10.91 -3.35 -3.72
CA ILE A 179 -11.68 -3.45 -4.99
C ILE A 179 -12.01 -2.06 -5.53
N ASP A 180 -12.47 -1.14 -4.68
CA ASP A 180 -12.81 0.22 -5.08
C ASP A 180 -11.59 1.00 -5.60
N SER A 181 -10.42 0.85 -4.96
CA SER A 181 -9.15 1.42 -5.44
C SER A 181 -8.71 0.84 -6.79
N MET A 182 -8.85 -0.47 -7.00
CA MET A 182 -8.55 -1.10 -8.29
C MET A 182 -9.45 -0.56 -9.40
N ILE A 183 -10.73 -0.39 -9.12
CA ILE A 183 -11.71 0.16 -10.06
C ILE A 183 -11.39 1.61 -10.39
N ALA A 184 -11.11 2.42 -9.36
CA ALA A 184 -10.76 3.83 -9.53
C ALA A 184 -9.49 4.00 -10.37
N MET A 185 -8.48 3.15 -10.17
CA MET A 185 -7.26 3.14 -10.98
C MET A 185 -7.56 2.84 -12.47
N MET A 186 -8.44 1.87 -12.75
CA MET A 186 -8.84 1.55 -14.13
C MET A 186 -9.63 2.71 -14.78
N GLU A 187 -10.51 3.36 -14.04
CA GLU A 187 -11.24 4.55 -14.51
C GLU A 187 -10.30 5.72 -14.78
N ASN A 188 -9.32 5.94 -13.91
CA ASN A 188 -8.29 6.95 -14.14
C ASN A 188 -7.46 6.63 -15.40
N ALA A 189 -7.11 5.36 -15.61
CA ALA A 189 -6.36 4.92 -16.78
C ALA A 189 -7.14 5.05 -18.11
N GLU A 190 -8.47 4.96 -18.08
CA GLU A 190 -9.33 5.24 -19.25
C GLU A 190 -9.30 6.74 -19.64
N ASN A 191 -9.20 7.61 -18.63
CA ASN A 191 -9.22 9.06 -18.83
C ASN A 191 -7.83 9.66 -19.08
N ASP A 192 -6.79 9.02 -18.53
CA ASP A 192 -5.41 9.45 -18.67
C ASP A 192 -4.46 8.26 -18.96
N PRO A 193 -3.99 8.13 -20.22
CA PRO A 193 -3.04 7.08 -20.59
C PRO A 193 -1.71 7.09 -19.80
N GLN A 194 -1.33 8.22 -19.19
CA GLN A 194 -0.11 8.31 -18.39
C GLN A 194 -0.19 7.42 -17.13
N VAL A 195 -1.39 7.20 -16.61
CA VAL A 195 -1.61 6.29 -15.47
C VAL A 195 -1.11 4.87 -15.80
N LEU A 196 -1.40 4.38 -17.01
CA LEU A 196 -0.92 3.07 -17.46
C LEU A 196 0.60 3.05 -17.67
N GLU A 197 1.16 4.10 -18.24
CA GLU A 197 2.61 4.18 -18.46
C GLU A 197 3.37 4.24 -17.13
N ILE A 198 2.88 5.00 -16.17
CA ILE A 198 3.44 5.03 -14.80
C ILE A 198 3.34 3.64 -14.15
N GLY A 199 2.20 2.97 -14.27
CA GLY A 199 2.00 1.62 -13.71
C GLY A 199 2.96 0.57 -14.31
N LYS A 200 3.31 0.69 -15.59
CA LYS A 200 4.27 -0.19 -16.28
C LYS A 200 5.73 0.12 -15.96
N ASP A 201 6.04 1.36 -15.57
CA ASP A 201 7.43 1.75 -15.29
C ASP A 201 7.93 1.05 -14.01
N PRO A 202 8.95 0.17 -14.08
CA PRO A 202 9.51 -0.51 -12.91
C PRO A 202 10.17 0.45 -11.91
N TYR A 203 10.47 1.69 -12.31
CA TYR A 203 11.07 2.73 -11.47
C TYR A 203 10.16 3.96 -11.33
N ALA A 204 8.84 3.76 -11.41
CA ALA A 204 7.88 4.86 -11.35
C ALA A 204 8.01 5.77 -10.12
N LEU A 205 8.47 5.26 -9.00
CA LEU A 205 8.66 6.01 -7.76
C LEU A 205 10.08 6.53 -7.55
N ASN A 206 11.01 6.28 -8.49
CA ASN A 206 12.37 6.78 -8.43
C ASN A 206 12.49 8.11 -9.20
N PHE A 207 13.26 9.06 -8.67
CA PHE A 207 13.46 10.40 -9.20
C PHE A 207 14.92 10.75 -9.46
N ILE A 208 15.88 10.01 -8.88
CA ILE A 208 17.32 10.29 -8.95
C ILE A 208 18.01 9.32 -9.89
N GLY A 209 17.62 8.04 -9.88
CA GLY A 209 18.28 7.04 -10.69
C GLY A 209 17.46 5.78 -10.94
N ARG A 210 17.87 5.05 -11.98
CA ARG A 210 17.28 3.77 -12.36
C ARG A 210 18.33 2.66 -12.20
N GLY A 211 17.88 1.50 -11.79
CA GLY A 211 18.70 0.29 -11.72
C GLY A 211 18.51 -0.61 -12.96
N PRO A 212 18.99 -1.86 -12.90
CA PRO A 212 18.99 -2.79 -14.02
C PRO A 212 17.70 -3.60 -14.20
N ASP A 213 16.70 -3.44 -13.32
CA ASP A 213 15.48 -4.22 -13.42
C ASP A 213 14.64 -3.81 -14.62
N SER A 214 14.07 -4.83 -15.26
CA SER A 214 13.07 -4.70 -16.30
C SER A 214 11.64 -4.83 -15.72
N ASN A 215 10.69 -5.25 -16.55
CA ASN A 215 9.31 -5.45 -16.15
C ASN A 215 9.18 -6.52 -15.05
N ASP A 216 8.09 -6.44 -14.31
CA ASP A 216 7.74 -7.47 -13.34
C ASP A 216 7.47 -8.81 -14.01
N VAL A 217 7.50 -9.89 -13.22
CA VAL A 217 7.13 -11.22 -13.68
C VAL A 217 5.68 -11.23 -14.16
N ASP A 218 5.46 -11.48 -15.45
CA ASP A 218 4.14 -11.51 -16.10
C ASP A 218 3.81 -12.86 -16.77
N THR A 219 4.77 -13.79 -16.77
CA THR A 219 4.64 -15.14 -17.33
C THR A 219 5.16 -16.16 -16.32
N ALA A 220 4.69 -17.40 -16.47
CA ALA A 220 5.23 -18.51 -15.69
C ALA A 220 6.65 -18.88 -16.16
N PHE A 221 7.55 -19.15 -15.21
CA PHE A 221 8.90 -19.64 -15.49
C PHE A 221 9.38 -20.60 -14.38
N PHE A 222 10.39 -21.39 -14.69
CA PHE A 222 11.03 -22.25 -13.69
C PHE A 222 12.22 -21.49 -13.07
N ASP A 223 12.24 -21.38 -11.74
CA ASP A 223 13.32 -20.75 -10.99
C ASP A 223 14.22 -21.84 -10.40
N GLU A 224 15.45 -21.94 -10.91
CA GLU A 224 16.41 -22.95 -10.51
C GLU A 224 16.84 -22.78 -9.03
N ASP A 225 16.89 -21.57 -8.50
CA ASP A 225 17.27 -21.31 -7.11
C ASP A 225 16.24 -21.88 -6.12
N PHE A 226 14.97 -21.99 -6.54
CA PHE A 226 13.89 -22.53 -5.73
C PHE A 226 13.47 -23.95 -6.14
N ASP A 227 14.03 -24.49 -7.21
CA ASP A 227 13.65 -25.78 -7.82
C ASP A 227 12.11 -25.86 -8.02
N ALA A 228 11.50 -24.78 -8.51
CA ALA A 228 10.05 -24.65 -8.59
C ALA A 228 9.58 -23.73 -9.73
N TRP A 229 8.33 -23.93 -10.16
CA TRP A 229 7.63 -23.03 -11.07
C TRP A 229 7.11 -21.79 -10.33
N ILE A 230 7.32 -20.64 -10.93
CA ILE A 230 6.92 -19.34 -10.43
C ILE A 230 5.81 -18.77 -11.33
N ALA A 231 4.78 -18.26 -10.70
CA ALA A 231 3.72 -17.50 -11.36
C ALA A 231 3.83 -16.00 -11.04
N PRO A 232 3.21 -15.11 -11.82
CA PRO A 232 3.09 -13.70 -11.47
C PRO A 232 2.47 -13.51 -10.08
N PHE A 233 2.92 -12.47 -9.39
CA PHE A 233 2.38 -12.06 -8.10
C PHE A 233 1.68 -10.70 -8.23
N ILE A 234 0.41 -10.63 -7.79
CA ILE A 234 -0.44 -9.47 -8.03
C ILE A 234 0.13 -8.19 -7.41
N MET A 235 0.80 -8.28 -6.23
CA MET A 235 1.36 -7.13 -5.54
C MET A 235 2.73 -6.69 -6.08
N ALA A 236 3.36 -7.46 -6.97
CA ALA A 236 4.67 -7.15 -7.52
C ALA A 236 4.73 -5.76 -8.16
N GLN A 237 3.65 -5.34 -8.85
CA GLN A 237 3.57 -4.05 -9.52
C GLN A 237 3.63 -2.85 -8.55
N ILE A 238 3.39 -3.07 -7.28
CA ILE A 238 3.46 -2.05 -6.23
C ILE A 238 4.76 -2.24 -5.45
N ASN A 239 4.97 -3.43 -4.91
CA ASN A 239 6.05 -3.73 -3.98
C ASN A 239 7.44 -3.50 -4.58
N THR A 240 7.65 -3.88 -5.85
CA THR A 240 8.94 -3.70 -6.52
C THR A 240 9.31 -2.23 -6.65
N ARG A 241 8.32 -1.34 -6.88
CA ARG A 241 8.53 0.12 -6.93
C ARG A 241 8.89 0.67 -5.56
N VAL A 242 8.23 0.19 -4.51
CA VAL A 242 8.49 0.60 -3.12
C VAL A 242 9.91 0.20 -2.71
N VAL A 243 10.32 -1.05 -2.92
CA VAL A 243 11.67 -1.53 -2.62
C VAL A 243 12.75 -0.75 -3.37
N ARG A 244 12.53 -0.46 -4.66
CA ARG A 244 13.46 0.35 -5.47
C ARG A 244 13.51 1.80 -5.00
N ARG A 245 12.37 2.37 -4.60
CA ARG A 245 12.30 3.69 -3.98
C ARG A 245 13.08 3.73 -2.66
N THR A 246 12.95 2.72 -1.82
CA THR A 246 13.70 2.61 -0.57
C THR A 246 15.21 2.58 -0.82
N ASN A 247 15.69 1.83 -1.83
CA ASN A 247 17.11 1.85 -2.21
C ASN A 247 17.56 3.25 -2.64
N GLU A 248 16.75 3.98 -3.42
CA GLU A 248 17.05 5.36 -3.81
C GLU A 248 17.12 6.29 -2.59
N LEU A 249 16.16 6.21 -1.68
CA LEU A 249 16.11 7.03 -0.46
C LEU A 249 17.27 6.73 0.49
N LEU A 250 17.80 5.51 0.44
CA LEU A 250 19.00 5.10 1.16
C LEU A 250 20.30 5.41 0.39
N GLU A 251 20.26 6.29 -0.63
CA GLU A 251 21.41 6.67 -1.45
C GLU A 251 22.08 5.45 -2.12
N PHE A 252 21.25 4.51 -2.58
CA PHE A 252 21.64 3.27 -3.25
C PHE A 252 22.54 2.35 -2.40
N LYS A 253 22.30 2.26 -1.10
CA LYS A 253 23.05 1.37 -0.19
C LYS A 253 22.96 -0.11 -0.54
N TYR A 254 21.91 -0.53 -1.28
CA TYR A 254 21.81 -1.90 -1.81
C TYR A 254 22.65 -2.11 -3.09
N GLY A 255 23.21 -1.04 -3.65
CA GLY A 255 23.90 -0.98 -4.94
C GLY A 255 23.04 -0.39 -6.04
N LYS A 256 23.70 0.26 -7.03
CA LYS A 256 23.02 0.75 -8.24
C LYS A 256 22.66 -0.38 -9.20
N ASP A 257 23.32 -1.53 -9.05
CA ASP A 257 23.10 -2.78 -9.79
C ASP A 257 22.19 -3.77 -9.04
N PHE A 258 21.56 -3.33 -7.94
CA PHE A 258 20.62 -4.14 -7.18
C PHE A 258 19.40 -4.55 -8.01
N ARG A 259 19.08 -5.86 -7.94
CA ARG A 259 17.92 -6.48 -8.60
C ARG A 259 16.91 -6.98 -7.59
N TYR A 260 15.66 -6.75 -7.87
CA TYR A 260 14.55 -7.23 -7.05
C TYR A 260 13.36 -7.64 -7.90
N ASP A 261 12.87 -8.83 -7.66
CA ASP A 261 11.65 -9.34 -8.29
C ASP A 261 10.77 -10.13 -7.31
N GLU A 262 9.47 -10.17 -7.62
CA GLU A 262 8.48 -10.93 -6.88
C GLU A 262 7.74 -11.90 -7.81
N GLY A 263 7.43 -13.09 -7.28
CA GLY A 263 6.63 -14.07 -7.99
C GLY A 263 6.12 -15.16 -7.06
N THR A 264 4.92 -15.65 -7.29
CA THR A 264 4.30 -16.69 -6.46
C THR A 264 4.96 -18.04 -6.71
N LEU A 265 5.46 -18.67 -5.66
CA LEU A 265 6.06 -20.00 -5.74
C LEU A 265 4.94 -21.04 -5.75
N ILE A 266 4.86 -21.83 -6.83
CA ILE A 266 3.82 -22.85 -7.02
C ILE A 266 4.34 -24.20 -6.51
N SER A 267 5.01 -24.97 -7.36
CA SER A 267 5.64 -26.25 -7.02
C SER A 267 6.56 -26.68 -8.17
N LYS A 268 7.29 -27.77 -7.97
CA LYS A 268 8.08 -28.38 -9.03
C LYS A 268 7.27 -29.36 -9.90
N GLY A 269 7.87 -29.78 -11.00
CA GLY A 269 7.33 -30.80 -11.90
C GLY A 269 6.17 -30.33 -12.77
N SER A 270 5.49 -31.29 -13.39
CA SER A 270 4.40 -31.00 -14.35
C SER A 270 3.19 -30.30 -13.70
N GLY A 271 2.86 -30.65 -12.47
CA GLY A 271 1.79 -29.98 -11.73
C GLY A 271 2.10 -28.49 -11.48
N GLY A 272 3.37 -28.19 -11.13
CA GLY A 272 3.84 -26.81 -10.97
C GLY A 272 3.81 -26.02 -12.28
N PHE A 273 4.26 -26.63 -13.37
CA PHE A 273 4.15 -26.04 -14.72
C PHE A 273 2.71 -25.64 -15.07
N ILE A 274 1.77 -26.59 -14.93
CA ILE A 274 0.37 -26.36 -15.25
C ILE A 274 -0.22 -25.27 -14.34
N GLY A 275 0.00 -25.37 -13.02
CA GLY A 275 -0.52 -24.41 -12.05
C GLY A 275 0.02 -23.00 -12.27
N ALA A 276 1.31 -22.84 -12.52
CA ALA A 276 1.91 -21.53 -12.77
C ALA A 276 1.40 -20.89 -14.07
N ASN A 277 1.22 -21.67 -15.14
CA ASN A 277 0.70 -21.16 -16.40
C ASN A 277 -0.81 -20.79 -16.28
N ILE A 278 -1.62 -21.59 -15.58
CA ILE A 278 -3.03 -21.25 -15.31
C ILE A 278 -3.10 -19.92 -14.53
N ALA A 279 -2.27 -19.74 -13.49
CA ALA A 279 -2.24 -18.52 -12.72
C ALA A 279 -1.83 -17.30 -13.58
N ALA A 280 -0.79 -17.45 -14.42
CA ALA A 280 -0.34 -16.39 -15.32
C ALA A 280 -1.40 -16.00 -16.36
N ILE A 281 -2.04 -16.97 -16.99
CA ILE A 281 -3.13 -16.75 -17.95
C ILE A 281 -4.32 -16.11 -17.25
N GLY A 282 -4.70 -16.62 -16.09
CA GLY A 282 -5.81 -16.08 -15.29
C GLY A 282 -5.61 -14.63 -14.91
N MET A 283 -4.40 -14.25 -14.49
CA MET A 283 -4.06 -12.86 -14.17
C MET A 283 -4.15 -11.95 -15.40
N LYS A 284 -3.59 -12.36 -16.54
CA LYS A 284 -3.69 -11.61 -17.81
C LYS A 284 -5.13 -11.45 -18.27
N ALA A 285 -5.94 -12.52 -18.20
CA ALA A 285 -7.34 -12.48 -18.54
C ALA A 285 -8.14 -11.55 -17.62
N SER A 286 -7.89 -11.63 -16.30
CA SER A 286 -8.51 -10.73 -15.31
C SER A 286 -8.20 -9.27 -15.60
N ASN A 287 -6.94 -8.93 -15.86
CA ASN A 287 -6.53 -7.56 -16.20
C ASN A 287 -7.21 -7.08 -17.49
N SER A 288 -7.28 -7.92 -18.53
CA SER A 288 -7.93 -7.56 -19.80
C SER A 288 -9.45 -7.38 -19.65
N LEU A 289 -10.11 -8.27 -18.92
CA LEU A 289 -11.55 -8.21 -18.68
C LEU A 289 -11.95 -7.04 -17.80
N SER A 290 -11.15 -6.72 -16.79
CA SER A 290 -11.38 -5.57 -15.90
C SER A 290 -11.12 -4.24 -16.60
N GLY A 291 -10.27 -4.21 -17.63
CA GLY A 291 -10.07 -3.04 -18.50
C GLY A 291 -11.31 -2.71 -19.35
N PHE A 292 -12.23 -3.65 -19.58
CA PHE A 292 -13.43 -3.40 -20.37
C PHE A 292 -14.61 -2.98 -19.48
N LYS A 293 -15.06 -1.73 -19.61
CA LYS A 293 -16.06 -1.10 -18.72
C LYS A 293 -17.33 -1.93 -18.48
N PRO A 294 -18.01 -2.55 -19.46
CA PRO A 294 -19.19 -3.38 -19.21
C PRO A 294 -18.90 -4.61 -18.34
N THR A 295 -17.76 -5.26 -18.57
CA THR A 295 -17.35 -6.43 -17.78
C THR A 295 -17.03 -6.03 -16.34
N ARG A 296 -16.32 -4.92 -16.15
CA ARG A 296 -16.02 -4.36 -14.83
C ARG A 296 -17.30 -4.05 -14.05
N GLN A 297 -18.29 -3.39 -14.66
CA GLN A 297 -19.59 -3.11 -14.04
C GLN A 297 -20.37 -4.38 -13.68
N PHE A 298 -20.25 -5.42 -14.48
CA PHE A 298 -20.86 -6.71 -14.16
C PHE A 298 -20.17 -7.38 -12.97
N LEU A 299 -18.84 -7.43 -12.96
CA LEU A 299 -18.04 -8.03 -11.88
C LEU A 299 -18.25 -7.32 -10.54
N GLN A 300 -18.39 -5.99 -10.54
CA GLN A 300 -18.67 -5.19 -9.34
C GLN A 300 -19.88 -5.67 -8.54
N LYS A 301 -20.88 -6.31 -9.18
CA LYS A 301 -22.07 -6.83 -8.50
C LYS A 301 -21.78 -8.00 -7.56
N PHE A 302 -20.66 -8.69 -7.77
CA PHE A 302 -20.26 -9.89 -7.04
C PHE A 302 -19.08 -9.67 -6.11
N LEU A 303 -18.46 -8.49 -6.17
CA LEU A 303 -17.29 -8.14 -5.37
C LEU A 303 -17.70 -7.47 -4.06
N PRO A 304 -16.90 -7.57 -3.00
CA PRO A 304 -17.14 -6.88 -1.72
C PRO A 304 -17.34 -5.38 -1.92
N LYS A 305 -18.33 -4.82 -1.22
CA LYS A 305 -18.60 -3.38 -1.23
C LYS A 305 -17.71 -2.64 -0.23
N PRO A 306 -17.56 -1.29 -0.36
CA PRO A 306 -16.87 -0.49 0.63
C PRO A 306 -17.39 -0.74 2.06
N GLY A 307 -16.48 -1.10 2.97
CA GLY A 307 -16.80 -1.49 4.34
C GLY A 307 -16.97 -2.99 4.58
N GLU A 308 -17.00 -3.80 3.53
CA GLU A 308 -16.99 -5.26 3.59
C GLU A 308 -15.57 -5.81 3.41
N GLY A 309 -15.31 -7.03 3.86
CA GLY A 309 -14.02 -7.70 3.74
C GLY A 309 -14.13 -9.19 4.07
N PRO A 310 -13.00 -9.90 4.16
CA PRO A 310 -12.96 -11.29 4.58
C PRO A 310 -13.68 -11.53 5.91
N SER A 311 -14.20 -12.75 6.12
CA SER A 311 -14.84 -13.11 7.38
C SER A 311 -13.82 -13.15 8.53
N GLU A 312 -14.30 -13.00 9.77
CA GLU A 312 -13.46 -13.07 10.98
C GLU A 312 -12.67 -14.39 11.05
N GLU A 313 -13.27 -15.51 10.66
CA GLU A 313 -12.61 -16.81 10.58
C GLU A 313 -11.44 -16.86 9.57
N THR A 314 -11.46 -16.00 8.57
CA THR A 314 -10.41 -15.93 7.55
C THR A 314 -9.27 -15.00 7.96
N ILE A 315 -9.53 -14.10 8.92
CA ILE A 315 -8.56 -13.12 9.42
C ILE A 315 -7.70 -13.71 10.55
N GLN A 316 -8.24 -14.71 11.29
CA GLN A 316 -7.52 -15.47 12.33
C GLN A 316 -6.59 -16.52 11.71
#